data_4f1438753c8ee00140e97098b8e8bf6d
#
_entry.id   4f1438753c8ee00140e97098b8e8bf6d
#
_cell.length_a   1.000
_cell.length_b   1.000
_cell.length_c   1.000
_cell.angle_alpha   90.00
_cell.angle_beta   90.00
_cell.angle_gamma   90.00
#
_symmetry.space_group_name_H-M   'P 1'
#
loop_
_entity.id
_entity.type
_entity.pdbx_description
1 polymer ?
#
loop_
_entity_poly.entity_id
_entity_poly.type
_entity_poly.pdbx_seq_one_letter_code
_entity_poly.pdbx_strand_id
1 'polypeptide(L)'
;MEFVEKITPHLSANVEVGTVIGRYYAMDRDNRWDRIELAYNTMVFGDSNVETADVTAAIANAYEAGISDEFILPTVIQGYSGIKQNDGFFCLNFRADRVRQILSAIGDPSFSGIKIKNRPKLTNLVGMVEYSDHHSTFMSTCYPKPKIKNTLGEWVSLAKKKQFRLAETEKYPHVTFFLNGGNEKPLTKEDRNMPHSPKVATYDLKPEMSSEAVTDALVLSLIHI
;
A
#
# COMPACT_ATOMS: atom_id res chain seq x y z
N MET A 1 -11.99 18.48 1.72
CA MET A 1 -12.50 19.51 0.78
C MET A 1 -11.38 20.28 0.13
N GLU A 2 -10.47 20.92 0.85
CA GLU A 2 -9.40 21.79 0.33
C GLU A 2 -8.61 21.20 -0.86
N PHE A 3 -8.22 19.92 -0.81
CA PHE A 3 -7.49 19.27 -1.91
C PHE A 3 -8.36 19.05 -3.16
N VAL A 4 -9.64 18.75 -2.98
CA VAL A 4 -10.59 18.61 -4.11
C VAL A 4 -10.75 19.96 -4.81
N GLU A 5 -10.95 21.02 -4.07
CA GLU A 5 -11.06 22.38 -4.59
C GLU A 5 -9.82 22.81 -5.39
N LYS A 6 -8.63 22.37 -4.94
CA LYS A 6 -7.37 22.62 -5.67
C LYS A 6 -7.23 21.81 -6.95
N ILE A 7 -7.76 20.58 -6.99
CA ILE A 7 -7.62 19.68 -8.14
C ILE A 7 -8.70 19.95 -9.20
N THR A 8 -9.93 20.23 -8.78
CA THR A 8 -11.07 20.41 -9.69
C THR A 8 -10.83 21.37 -10.83
N PRO A 9 -10.20 22.56 -10.66
CA PRO A 9 -9.92 23.47 -11.76
C PRO A 9 -8.95 22.91 -12.82
N HIS A 10 -8.20 21.86 -12.49
CA HIS A 10 -7.25 21.20 -13.39
C HIS A 10 -7.83 19.99 -14.10
N LEU A 11 -9.05 19.56 -13.75
CA LEU A 11 -9.77 18.52 -14.45
C LEU A 11 -10.31 19.11 -15.77
N SER A 12 -9.85 18.59 -16.89
CA SER A 12 -10.33 18.97 -18.22
C SER A 12 -11.56 18.15 -18.60
N ALA A 13 -12.20 18.49 -19.72
CA ALA A 13 -13.34 17.74 -20.24
C ALA A 13 -13.08 16.24 -20.51
N ASN A 14 -11.81 15.83 -20.53
CA ASN A 14 -11.38 14.44 -20.75
C ASN A 14 -10.84 13.77 -19.47
N VAL A 15 -11.00 14.39 -18.30
CA VAL A 15 -10.51 13.88 -17.02
C VAL A 15 -11.65 13.90 -16.02
N GLU A 16 -12.03 12.73 -15.54
CA GLU A 16 -13.10 12.54 -14.57
C GLU A 16 -12.59 11.81 -13.33
N VAL A 17 -13.24 12.07 -12.18
CA VAL A 17 -13.01 11.29 -10.97
C VAL A 17 -13.95 10.10 -10.98
N GLY A 18 -13.43 8.90 -11.06
CA GLY A 18 -14.24 7.68 -11.07
C GLY A 18 -14.60 7.16 -9.69
N THR A 19 -13.68 7.28 -8.72
CA THR A 19 -13.88 6.74 -7.36
C THR A 19 -13.23 7.62 -6.30
N VAL A 20 -13.77 7.56 -5.07
CA VAL A 20 -13.17 8.12 -3.86
C VAL A 20 -13.05 7.02 -2.82
N ILE A 21 -11.85 6.78 -2.30
CA ILE A 21 -11.58 5.66 -1.38
C ILE A 21 -10.60 6.09 -0.30
N GLY A 22 -10.98 5.94 0.95
CA GLY A 22 -10.10 6.19 2.09
C GLY A 22 -8.89 5.26 2.11
N ARG A 23 -7.76 5.76 2.60
CA ARG A 23 -6.51 4.99 2.64
C ARG A 23 -6.59 3.71 3.49
N TYR A 24 -7.52 3.64 4.42
CA TYR A 24 -7.82 2.46 5.23
C TYR A 24 -8.12 1.23 4.36
N TYR A 25 -8.77 1.44 3.21
CA TYR A 25 -9.12 0.40 2.25
C TYR A 25 -8.05 0.22 1.16
N ALA A 26 -7.75 1.28 0.42
CA ALA A 26 -6.90 1.20 -0.77
C ALA A 26 -5.39 1.11 -0.46
N MET A 27 -4.98 1.46 0.76
CA MET A 27 -3.57 1.57 1.15
C MET A 27 -3.22 0.70 2.35
N ASP A 28 -3.90 -0.43 2.52
CA ASP A 28 -3.54 -1.42 3.52
C ASP A 28 -2.17 -2.04 3.22
N ARG A 29 -1.44 -2.39 4.27
CA ARG A 29 -0.13 -3.03 4.20
C ARG A 29 0.05 -4.16 5.22
N ASP A 30 -1.05 -4.58 5.85
CA ASP A 30 -1.08 -5.62 6.88
C ASP A 30 -1.88 -6.85 6.45
N ASN A 31 -2.02 -7.06 5.12
CA ASN A 31 -2.75 -8.19 4.53
C ASN A 31 -4.23 -8.28 4.99
N ARG A 32 -4.86 -7.15 5.20
CA ARG A 32 -6.29 -7.05 5.46
C ARG A 32 -7.03 -7.11 4.12
N TRP A 33 -7.12 -8.32 3.60
CA TRP A 33 -7.64 -8.58 2.25
C TRP A 33 -9.10 -8.19 2.06
N ASP A 34 -9.88 -8.20 3.14
CA ASP A 34 -11.24 -7.66 3.20
C ASP A 34 -11.31 -6.18 2.77
N ARG A 35 -10.35 -5.37 3.19
CA ARG A 35 -10.24 -3.95 2.82
C ARG A 35 -9.82 -3.77 1.36
N ILE A 36 -8.79 -4.51 0.97
CA ILE A 36 -8.26 -4.48 -0.39
C ILE A 36 -9.32 -4.94 -1.41
N GLU A 37 -10.11 -5.95 -1.07
CA GLU A 37 -11.17 -6.45 -1.96
C GLU A 37 -12.25 -5.39 -2.23
N LEU A 38 -12.67 -4.65 -1.21
CA LEU A 38 -13.62 -3.55 -1.37
C LEU A 38 -13.04 -2.45 -2.29
N ALA A 39 -11.80 -2.02 -2.03
CA ALA A 39 -11.14 -1.01 -2.85
C ALA A 39 -10.93 -1.50 -4.30
N TYR A 40 -10.52 -2.74 -4.48
CA TYR A 40 -10.31 -3.36 -5.77
C TYR A 40 -11.61 -3.42 -6.58
N ASN A 41 -12.71 -3.92 -6.00
CA ASN A 41 -13.99 -4.03 -6.68
C ASN A 41 -14.51 -2.66 -7.10
N THR A 42 -14.38 -1.67 -6.25
CA THR A 42 -14.77 -0.28 -6.55
C THR A 42 -13.95 0.30 -7.69
N MET A 43 -12.62 0.18 -7.65
CA MET A 43 -11.73 0.74 -8.68
C MET A 43 -11.84 0.00 -10.00
N VAL A 44 -11.86 -1.34 -9.96
CA VAL A 44 -11.73 -2.16 -11.17
C VAL A 44 -13.08 -2.42 -11.83
N PHE A 45 -14.14 -2.58 -11.06
CA PHE A 45 -15.46 -2.94 -11.59
C PHE A 45 -16.51 -1.83 -11.47
N GLY A 46 -16.20 -0.73 -10.76
CA GLY A 46 -17.21 0.25 -10.41
C GLY A 46 -18.28 -0.34 -9.46
N ASP A 47 -17.91 -1.38 -8.70
CA ASP A 47 -18.81 -2.09 -7.80
C ASP A 47 -18.61 -1.61 -6.37
N SER A 48 -19.60 -0.91 -5.84
CA SER A 48 -19.61 -0.37 -4.48
C SER A 48 -21.04 -0.24 -3.96
N ASN A 49 -21.19 -0.36 -2.64
CA ASN A 49 -22.44 -0.07 -1.95
C ASN A 49 -22.71 1.43 -1.79
N VAL A 50 -21.75 2.28 -2.16
CA VAL A 50 -21.85 3.73 -2.03
C VAL A 50 -21.62 4.37 -3.40
N GLU A 51 -22.61 5.11 -3.89
CA GLU A 51 -22.52 5.89 -5.13
C GLU A 51 -22.96 7.33 -4.85
N THR A 52 -22.25 8.28 -5.44
CA THR A 52 -22.55 9.72 -5.30
C THR A 52 -22.45 10.43 -6.63
N ALA A 53 -23.12 11.59 -6.73
CA ALA A 53 -23.14 12.37 -7.97
C ALA A 53 -21.74 12.87 -8.38
N ASP A 54 -20.94 13.29 -7.42
CA ASP A 54 -19.60 13.83 -7.64
C ASP A 54 -18.67 13.64 -6.42
N VAL A 55 -17.41 14.01 -6.58
CA VAL A 55 -16.37 13.88 -5.54
C VAL A 55 -16.66 14.75 -4.32
N THR A 56 -17.26 15.91 -4.49
CA THR A 56 -17.60 16.83 -3.40
C THR A 56 -18.69 16.23 -2.51
N ALA A 57 -19.73 15.67 -3.13
CA ALA A 57 -20.79 14.95 -2.43
C ALA A 57 -20.26 13.73 -1.68
N ALA A 58 -19.33 12.95 -2.29
CA ALA A 58 -18.72 11.80 -1.65
C ALA A 58 -18.04 12.16 -0.31
N ILE A 59 -17.26 13.24 -0.31
CA ILE A 59 -16.53 13.69 0.88
C ILE A 59 -17.45 14.38 1.87
N ALA A 60 -18.40 15.21 1.42
CA ALA A 60 -19.33 15.90 2.29
C ALA A 60 -20.19 14.89 3.07
N ASN A 61 -20.77 13.90 2.38
CA ASN A 61 -21.58 12.86 3.01
C ASN A 61 -20.76 12.04 4.05
N ALA A 62 -19.49 11.77 3.77
CA ALA A 62 -18.63 11.09 4.73
C ALA A 62 -18.41 11.94 5.99
N TYR A 63 -18.13 13.23 5.83
CA TYR A 63 -17.94 14.14 6.97
C TYR A 63 -19.21 14.34 7.78
N GLU A 64 -20.37 14.45 7.13
CA GLU A 64 -21.68 14.51 7.81
C GLU A 64 -21.96 13.25 8.64
N ALA A 65 -21.48 12.10 8.17
CA ALA A 65 -21.53 10.84 8.92
C ALA A 65 -20.42 10.70 9.99
N GLY A 66 -19.60 11.72 10.22
CA GLY A 66 -18.48 11.70 11.17
C GLY A 66 -17.27 10.87 10.71
N ILE A 67 -17.20 10.52 9.43
CA ILE A 67 -16.11 9.70 8.84
C ILE A 67 -15.00 10.63 8.32
N SER A 68 -13.78 10.46 8.81
CA SER A 68 -12.61 11.22 8.33
C SER A 68 -12.05 10.66 7.02
N ASP A 69 -11.18 11.43 6.35
CA ASP A 69 -10.54 11.08 5.06
C ASP A 69 -9.97 9.66 5.01
N GLU A 70 -9.37 9.22 6.09
CA GLU A 70 -8.76 7.89 6.18
C GLU A 70 -9.76 6.77 5.97
N PHE A 71 -10.99 6.93 6.46
CA PHE A 71 -12.02 5.90 6.56
C PHE A 71 -13.15 6.07 5.54
N ILE A 72 -13.06 7.00 4.60
CA ILE A 72 -14.07 7.15 3.54
C ILE A 72 -14.27 5.80 2.86
N LEU A 73 -15.52 5.33 2.90
CA LEU A 73 -15.90 4.07 2.26
C LEU A 73 -15.58 4.11 0.77
N PRO A 74 -15.17 2.99 0.16
CA PRO A 74 -15.02 2.90 -1.28
C PRO A 74 -16.31 3.37 -1.97
N THR A 75 -16.24 4.50 -2.67
CA THR A 75 -17.38 5.21 -3.26
C THR A 75 -17.18 5.34 -4.75
N VAL A 76 -18.19 4.99 -5.53
CA VAL A 76 -18.26 5.19 -6.98
C VAL A 76 -18.85 6.57 -7.27
N ILE A 77 -18.27 7.28 -8.22
CA ILE A 77 -18.86 8.51 -8.76
C ILE A 77 -19.75 8.13 -9.95
N GLN A 78 -20.93 8.71 -9.98
CA GLN A 78 -21.95 8.42 -11.00
C GLN A 78 -21.39 8.49 -12.43
N GLY A 79 -21.65 7.46 -13.22
CA GLY A 79 -21.13 7.31 -14.58
C GLY A 79 -19.86 6.48 -14.70
N TYR A 80 -19.12 6.25 -13.61
CA TYR A 80 -17.97 5.37 -13.64
C TYR A 80 -18.38 3.89 -13.66
N SER A 81 -17.85 3.13 -14.59
CA SER A 81 -18.21 1.72 -14.80
C SER A 81 -16.99 0.78 -14.78
N GLY A 82 -15.95 1.19 -14.05
CA GLY A 82 -14.74 0.41 -13.87
C GLY A 82 -13.75 0.47 -15.03
N ILE A 83 -12.62 -0.20 -14.84
CA ILE A 83 -11.53 -0.33 -15.81
C ILE A 83 -11.96 -1.28 -16.93
N LYS A 84 -11.71 -0.91 -18.18
CA LYS A 84 -12.05 -1.70 -19.35
C LYS A 84 -10.87 -2.53 -19.86
N GLN A 85 -11.16 -3.50 -20.71
CA GLN A 85 -10.13 -4.24 -21.43
C GLN A 85 -9.28 -3.28 -22.27
N ASN A 86 -7.97 -3.45 -22.19
CA ASN A 86 -6.96 -2.64 -22.89
C ASN A 86 -6.81 -1.20 -22.37
N ASP A 87 -7.39 -0.87 -21.22
CA ASP A 87 -7.05 0.38 -20.54
C ASP A 87 -5.59 0.35 -20.03
N GLY A 88 -5.02 1.52 -19.79
CA GLY A 88 -3.78 1.69 -19.03
C GLY A 88 -4.08 2.05 -17.59
N PHE A 89 -3.21 1.64 -16.68
CA PHE A 89 -3.27 2.05 -15.28
C PHE A 89 -1.98 2.74 -14.86
N PHE A 90 -2.08 3.93 -14.29
CA PHE A 90 -0.93 4.68 -13.79
C PHE A 90 -1.09 5.00 -12.30
N CYS A 91 -0.20 4.42 -11.47
CA CYS A 91 -0.16 4.70 -10.04
C CYS A 91 0.73 5.91 -9.75
N LEU A 92 0.12 7.01 -9.36
CA LEU A 92 0.80 8.27 -9.01
C LEU A 92 1.40 8.28 -7.60
N ASN A 93 1.08 7.31 -6.76
CA ASN A 93 1.59 7.24 -5.39
C ASN A 93 3.08 6.89 -5.40
N PHE A 94 3.91 7.78 -4.83
CA PHE A 94 5.36 7.57 -4.70
C PHE A 94 5.77 6.86 -3.40
N ARG A 95 4.85 6.64 -2.46
CA ARG A 95 5.11 5.90 -1.22
C ARG A 95 4.93 4.40 -1.45
N ALA A 96 6.04 3.69 -1.59
CA ALA A 96 6.05 2.30 -2.06
C ALA A 96 5.26 1.32 -1.16
N ASP A 97 5.40 1.40 0.17
CA ASP A 97 4.81 0.44 1.11
C ASP A 97 3.27 0.43 1.13
N ARG A 98 2.64 1.55 0.73
CA ARG A 98 1.18 1.74 0.85
C ARG A 98 0.36 1.23 -0.33
N VAL A 99 0.97 0.93 -1.46
CA VAL A 99 0.23 0.55 -2.68
C VAL A 99 0.55 -0.85 -3.18
N ARG A 100 1.48 -1.55 -2.54
CA ARG A 100 1.90 -2.89 -2.97
C ARG A 100 0.74 -3.86 -3.08
N GLN A 101 -0.13 -3.91 -2.08
CA GLN A 101 -1.22 -4.88 -2.03
C GLN A 101 -2.26 -4.62 -3.10
N ILE A 102 -2.70 -3.36 -3.26
CA ILE A 102 -3.70 -3.02 -4.30
C ILE A 102 -3.12 -3.18 -5.71
N LEU A 103 -1.84 -2.85 -5.93
CA LEU A 103 -1.18 -3.04 -7.23
C LEU A 103 -0.98 -4.52 -7.56
N SER A 104 -0.68 -5.36 -6.56
CA SER A 104 -0.66 -6.81 -6.75
C SER A 104 -2.04 -7.35 -7.14
N ALA A 105 -3.11 -6.89 -6.49
CA ALA A 105 -4.46 -7.26 -6.86
C ALA A 105 -4.80 -6.85 -8.30
N ILE A 106 -4.38 -5.66 -8.73
CA ILE A 106 -4.66 -5.14 -10.08
C ILE A 106 -3.84 -5.85 -11.15
N GLY A 107 -2.55 -6.09 -10.94
CA GLY A 107 -1.64 -6.45 -12.03
C GLY A 107 -0.90 -7.77 -11.91
N ASP A 108 -0.73 -8.34 -10.71
CA ASP A 108 0.04 -9.57 -10.52
C ASP A 108 -0.79 -10.82 -10.88
N PRO A 109 -0.41 -11.58 -11.92
CA PRO A 109 -1.11 -12.81 -12.29
C PRO A 109 -1.08 -13.90 -11.20
N SER A 110 -0.07 -13.87 -10.34
CA SER A 110 0.13 -14.86 -9.26
C SER A 110 -0.57 -14.49 -7.95
N PHE A 111 -1.16 -13.30 -7.87
CA PHE A 111 -1.80 -12.81 -6.66
C PHE A 111 -3.04 -13.61 -6.27
N SER A 112 -3.09 -14.05 -5.02
CA SER A 112 -4.15 -14.91 -4.47
C SER A 112 -4.76 -14.39 -3.15
N GLY A 113 -4.45 -13.16 -2.74
CA GLY A 113 -4.96 -12.58 -1.49
C GLY A 113 -6.47 -12.36 -1.45
N ILE A 114 -7.08 -12.09 -2.62
CA ILE A 114 -8.53 -12.00 -2.81
C ILE A 114 -8.97 -12.84 -4.00
N LYS A 115 -10.26 -13.18 -4.05
CA LYS A 115 -10.83 -13.94 -5.16
C LYS A 115 -11.15 -13.02 -6.34
N ILE A 116 -10.24 -12.95 -7.31
CA ILE A 116 -10.43 -12.17 -8.54
C ILE A 116 -11.11 -13.04 -9.60
N LYS A 117 -12.33 -12.71 -10.00
CA LYS A 117 -13.09 -13.47 -11.00
C LYS A 117 -12.68 -13.13 -12.44
N ASN A 118 -12.62 -11.84 -12.77
CA ASN A 118 -12.35 -11.35 -14.13
C ASN A 118 -11.44 -10.12 -14.06
N ARG A 119 -10.12 -10.34 -14.07
CA ARG A 119 -9.17 -9.23 -14.13
C ARG A 119 -9.15 -8.64 -15.54
N PRO A 120 -9.38 -7.32 -15.73
CA PRO A 120 -9.22 -6.72 -17.05
C PRO A 120 -7.76 -6.82 -17.48
N LYS A 121 -7.53 -7.15 -18.74
CA LYS A 121 -6.17 -7.12 -19.31
C LYS A 121 -5.81 -5.68 -19.60
N LEU A 122 -4.85 -5.16 -18.85
CA LEU A 122 -4.33 -3.82 -19.05
C LEU A 122 -3.34 -3.78 -20.22
N THR A 123 -3.35 -2.70 -21.01
CA THR A 123 -2.30 -2.45 -22.01
C THR A 123 -0.99 -2.11 -21.34
N ASN A 124 -1.05 -1.27 -20.30
CA ASN A 124 0.10 -0.88 -19.49
C ASN A 124 -0.30 -0.73 -18.02
N LEU A 125 0.58 -1.19 -17.15
CA LEU A 125 0.53 -0.91 -15.72
C LEU A 125 1.83 -0.19 -15.35
N VAL A 126 1.72 1.08 -14.95
CA VAL A 126 2.86 1.96 -14.72
C VAL A 126 2.82 2.51 -13.31
N GLY A 127 3.94 2.52 -12.63
CA GLY A 127 4.10 3.15 -11.32
C GLY A 127 4.96 4.40 -11.37
N MET A 128 4.71 5.33 -10.46
CA MET A 128 5.56 6.51 -10.30
C MET A 128 6.98 6.11 -9.91
N VAL A 129 7.14 5.15 -9.01
CA VAL A 129 8.42 4.65 -8.50
C VAL A 129 8.45 3.12 -8.50
N GLU A 130 9.62 2.53 -8.27
CA GLU A 130 9.74 1.10 -8.01
C GLU A 130 9.15 0.77 -6.64
N TYR A 131 8.13 -0.12 -6.63
CA TYR A 131 7.46 -0.51 -5.39
C TYR A 131 8.11 -1.71 -4.71
N SER A 132 8.59 -2.68 -5.47
CA SER A 132 9.44 -3.79 -5.03
C SER A 132 10.03 -4.52 -6.25
N ASP A 133 11.04 -5.39 -6.02
CA ASP A 133 11.58 -6.26 -7.07
C ASP A 133 10.47 -7.11 -7.72
N HIS A 134 9.51 -7.61 -6.91
CA HIS A 134 8.39 -8.38 -7.41
C HIS A 134 7.47 -7.55 -8.33
N HIS A 135 7.12 -6.33 -7.93
CA HIS A 135 6.27 -5.46 -8.76
C HIS A 135 6.92 -5.13 -10.11
N SER A 136 8.24 -5.02 -10.16
CA SER A 136 8.99 -4.79 -11.41
C SER A 136 8.89 -5.95 -12.42
N THR A 137 8.34 -7.12 -12.02
CA THR A 137 8.11 -8.25 -12.94
C THR A 137 6.84 -8.10 -13.77
N PHE A 138 5.87 -7.31 -13.34
CA PHE A 138 4.58 -7.17 -14.02
C PHE A 138 4.16 -5.71 -14.30
N MET A 139 4.93 -4.72 -13.86
CA MET A 139 4.65 -3.30 -14.11
C MET A 139 5.91 -2.51 -14.46
N SER A 140 5.73 -1.42 -15.18
CA SER A 140 6.78 -0.47 -15.54
C SER A 140 6.88 0.66 -14.51
N THR A 141 8.01 1.38 -14.52
CA THR A 141 8.30 2.47 -13.58
C THR A 141 8.74 3.72 -14.31
N CYS A 142 8.19 4.89 -13.95
CA CYS A 142 8.60 6.18 -14.50
C CYS A 142 9.94 6.65 -13.92
N TYR A 143 10.10 6.54 -12.62
CA TYR A 143 11.29 7.01 -11.90
C TYR A 143 11.92 5.85 -11.14
N PRO A 144 12.88 5.13 -11.75
CA PRO A 144 13.59 4.04 -11.09
C PRO A 144 14.38 4.57 -9.89
N LYS A 145 14.47 3.76 -8.85
CA LYS A 145 15.21 4.11 -7.64
C LYS A 145 16.70 4.24 -7.91
N PRO A 146 17.32 5.35 -7.50
CA PRO A 146 18.77 5.38 -7.41
C PRO A 146 19.24 4.34 -6.38
N LYS A 147 20.28 3.56 -6.72
CA LYS A 147 20.91 2.64 -5.76
C LYS A 147 21.60 3.44 -4.67
N ILE A 148 21.03 3.45 -3.49
CA ILE A 148 21.66 4.02 -2.29
C ILE A 148 22.76 3.06 -1.84
N LYS A 149 23.96 3.59 -1.65
CA LYS A 149 25.15 2.86 -1.16
C LYS A 149 25.54 3.39 0.21
N ASN A 150 26.37 2.63 0.91
CA ASN A 150 26.91 3.01 2.22
C ASN A 150 25.82 3.14 3.30
N THR A 151 24.81 2.29 3.24
CA THR A 151 23.83 2.19 4.31
C THR A 151 24.47 1.64 5.59
N LEU A 152 23.86 1.88 6.74
CA LEU A 152 24.31 1.32 8.02
C LEU A 152 24.45 -0.21 7.92
N GLY A 153 23.47 -0.88 7.31
CA GLY A 153 23.50 -2.33 7.16
C GLY A 153 24.68 -2.83 6.32
N GLU A 154 25.04 -2.12 5.25
CA GLU A 154 26.23 -2.43 4.43
C GLU A 154 27.52 -2.28 5.24
N TRP A 155 27.67 -1.20 6.01
CA TRP A 155 28.87 -0.99 6.84
C TRP A 155 29.03 -2.06 7.94
N VAL A 156 27.93 -2.44 8.61
CA VAL A 156 27.95 -3.54 9.59
C VAL A 156 28.33 -4.86 8.93
N SER A 157 27.77 -5.12 7.74
CA SER A 157 28.07 -6.32 6.96
C SER A 157 29.53 -6.37 6.49
N LEU A 158 30.07 -5.25 5.97
CA LEU A 158 31.48 -5.11 5.58
C LEU A 158 32.43 -5.33 6.76
N ALA A 159 32.05 -4.84 7.95
CA ALA A 159 32.78 -5.09 9.19
C ALA A 159 32.61 -6.53 9.71
N LYS A 160 31.93 -7.41 8.97
CA LYS A 160 31.65 -8.81 9.33
C LYS A 160 30.93 -8.99 10.67
N LYS A 161 30.22 -7.97 11.13
CA LYS A 161 29.41 -8.00 12.34
C LYS A 161 28.02 -8.54 12.05
N LYS A 162 27.41 -9.18 13.05
CA LYS A 162 26.01 -9.60 13.00
C LYS A 162 25.11 -8.37 13.19
N GLN A 163 23.93 -8.40 12.59
CA GLN A 163 22.88 -7.41 12.77
C GLN A 163 21.53 -8.09 12.79
N PHE A 164 20.60 -7.55 13.56
CA PHE A 164 19.26 -8.09 13.71
C PHE A 164 18.23 -7.00 13.43
N ARG A 165 17.26 -7.31 12.56
CA ARG A 165 16.15 -6.42 12.22
C ARG A 165 14.89 -6.98 12.83
N LEU A 166 14.27 -6.23 13.72
CA LEU A 166 13.10 -6.67 14.46
C LEU A 166 12.08 -5.54 14.50
N ALA A 167 10.90 -5.82 14.03
CA ALA A 167 9.72 -4.98 14.20
C ALA A 167 8.46 -5.80 13.87
N GLU A 168 7.33 -5.37 14.40
CA GLU A 168 6.04 -5.92 14.01
C GLU A 168 5.67 -5.57 12.56
N THR A 169 4.69 -6.25 11.96
CA THR A 169 4.31 -6.18 10.53
C THR A 169 4.21 -4.73 10.03
N GLU A 170 3.52 -3.85 10.75
CA GLU A 170 3.30 -2.45 10.37
C GLU A 170 4.60 -1.62 10.31
N LYS A 171 5.60 -1.99 11.07
CA LYS A 171 6.87 -1.26 11.18
C LYS A 171 8.06 -1.96 10.49
N TYR A 172 7.89 -3.21 10.10
CA TYR A 172 8.94 -4.02 9.51
C TYR A 172 9.61 -3.40 8.27
N PRO A 173 8.86 -2.83 7.30
CA PRO A 173 9.48 -2.17 6.15
C PRO A 173 10.41 -1.02 6.53
N HIS A 174 10.18 -0.35 7.66
CA HIS A 174 11.01 0.77 8.10
C HIS A 174 12.40 0.33 8.56
N VAL A 175 12.48 -0.81 9.24
CA VAL A 175 13.76 -1.36 9.75
C VAL A 175 14.46 -2.27 8.74
N THR A 176 13.84 -2.61 7.63
CA THR A 176 14.39 -3.45 6.56
C THR A 176 14.53 -2.67 5.26
N PHE A 177 13.50 -2.62 4.43
CA PHE A 177 13.50 -2.01 3.13
C PHE A 177 13.99 -0.54 3.12
N PHE A 178 13.39 0.32 3.94
CA PHE A 178 13.78 1.73 3.97
C PHE A 178 15.17 1.94 4.56
N LEU A 179 15.50 1.26 5.65
CA LEU A 179 16.81 1.39 6.30
C LEU A 179 17.95 0.83 5.43
N ASN A 180 17.66 -0.16 4.58
CA ASN A 180 18.61 -0.73 3.61
C ASN A 180 18.58 -0.01 2.25
N GLY A 181 18.10 1.24 2.21
CA GLY A 181 18.11 2.05 0.99
C GLY A 181 17.22 1.53 -0.13
N GLY A 182 16.15 0.80 0.22
CA GLY A 182 15.23 0.19 -0.72
C GLY A 182 15.61 -1.22 -1.17
N ASN A 183 16.60 -1.83 -0.55
CA ASN A 183 16.98 -3.21 -0.79
C ASN A 183 16.15 -4.15 0.10
N GLU A 184 15.43 -5.08 -0.51
CA GLU A 184 14.59 -6.06 0.20
C GLU A 184 15.38 -7.26 0.72
N LYS A 185 16.47 -7.60 0.04
CA LYS A 185 17.28 -8.78 0.39
C LYS A 185 18.06 -8.50 1.68
N PRO A 186 18.07 -9.47 2.62
CA PRO A 186 18.95 -9.38 3.77
C PRO A 186 20.40 -9.24 3.36
N LEU A 187 21.14 -8.40 4.06
CA LEU A 187 22.58 -8.28 3.91
C LEU A 187 23.30 -9.46 4.61
N THR A 188 24.58 -9.65 4.28
CA THR A 188 25.38 -10.71 4.92
C THR A 188 25.37 -10.54 6.44
N LYS A 189 25.03 -11.59 7.19
CA LYS A 189 24.87 -11.59 8.65
C LYS A 189 23.76 -10.68 9.17
N GLU A 190 22.74 -10.42 8.35
CA GLU A 190 21.51 -9.76 8.75
C GLU A 190 20.43 -10.80 9.00
N ASP A 191 20.04 -10.97 10.26
CA ASP A 191 18.91 -11.79 10.65
C ASP A 191 17.67 -10.91 10.84
N ARG A 192 16.49 -11.49 10.60
CA ARG A 192 15.21 -10.78 10.63
C ARG A 192 14.16 -11.56 11.40
N ASN A 193 13.33 -10.84 12.17
CA ASN A 193 12.12 -11.38 12.78
C ASN A 193 10.99 -10.35 12.70
N MET A 194 9.76 -10.81 12.46
CA MET A 194 8.60 -9.97 12.24
C MET A 194 7.38 -10.54 12.98
N PRO A 195 7.21 -10.22 14.27
CA PRO A 195 5.95 -10.50 14.97
C PRO A 195 4.78 -9.80 14.27
N HIS A 196 3.60 -10.43 14.29
CA HIS A 196 2.42 -9.83 13.68
C HIS A 196 1.88 -8.66 14.49
N SER A 197 1.49 -7.59 13.82
CA SER A 197 0.72 -6.51 14.43
C SER A 197 -0.66 -6.99 14.85
N PRO A 198 -1.25 -6.41 15.92
CA PRO A 198 -2.58 -6.80 16.39
C PRO A 198 -3.65 -6.50 15.34
N LYS A 199 -4.62 -7.42 15.21
CA LYS A 199 -5.74 -7.28 14.27
C LYS A 199 -6.86 -6.41 14.86
N VAL A 200 -6.60 -5.12 14.97
CA VAL A 200 -7.57 -4.09 15.39
C VAL A 200 -7.90 -3.15 14.23
N ALA A 201 -8.99 -2.43 14.33
CA ALA A 201 -9.37 -1.46 13.29
C ALA A 201 -8.37 -0.31 13.21
N THR A 202 -8.03 0.25 14.37
CA THR A 202 -7.05 1.32 14.55
C THR A 202 -6.22 1.05 15.80
N TYR A 203 -4.98 1.53 15.85
CA TYR A 203 -4.03 1.17 16.92
C TYR A 203 -4.20 1.99 18.21
N ASP A 204 -5.06 3.00 18.23
CA ASP A 204 -5.55 3.63 19.45
C ASP A 204 -6.38 2.66 20.33
N LEU A 205 -6.98 1.63 19.71
CA LEU A 205 -7.67 0.54 20.43
C LEU A 205 -6.71 -0.46 21.08
N LYS A 206 -5.44 -0.45 20.69
CA LYS A 206 -4.36 -1.29 21.24
C LYS A 206 -3.02 -0.57 21.12
N PRO A 207 -2.80 0.49 21.92
CA PRO A 207 -1.63 1.37 21.78
C PRO A 207 -0.29 0.66 22.09
N GLU A 208 -0.29 -0.38 22.92
CA GLU A 208 0.88 -1.23 23.18
C GLU A 208 1.30 -2.05 21.95
N MET A 209 0.39 -2.22 20.98
CA MET A 209 0.62 -2.98 19.74
C MET A 209 1.17 -4.40 20.02
N SER A 210 2.29 -4.78 19.42
CA SER A 210 2.96 -6.08 19.64
C SER A 210 4.25 -5.95 20.46
N SER A 211 4.33 -4.96 21.35
CA SER A 211 5.57 -4.67 22.11
C SER A 211 6.07 -5.86 22.93
N GLU A 212 5.17 -6.66 23.52
CA GLU A 212 5.52 -7.87 24.27
C GLU A 212 6.21 -8.90 23.36
N ALA A 213 5.59 -9.28 22.26
CA ALA A 213 6.14 -10.25 21.31
C ALA A 213 7.46 -9.76 20.66
N VAL A 214 7.58 -8.45 20.42
CA VAL A 214 8.82 -7.84 19.93
C VAL A 214 9.92 -7.90 21.00
N THR A 215 9.58 -7.65 22.26
CA THR A 215 10.54 -7.72 23.38
C THR A 215 11.03 -9.14 23.59
N ASP A 216 10.13 -10.12 23.59
CA ASP A 216 10.49 -11.54 23.73
C ASP A 216 11.41 -12.00 22.59
N ALA A 217 11.09 -11.62 21.35
CA ALA A 217 11.94 -11.92 20.19
C ALA A 217 13.33 -11.26 20.30
N LEU A 218 13.41 -10.04 20.86
CA LEU A 218 14.68 -9.36 21.10
C LEU A 218 15.51 -10.10 22.15
N VAL A 219 14.92 -10.43 23.30
CA VAL A 219 15.60 -11.16 24.38
C VAL A 219 16.14 -12.50 23.89
N LEU A 220 15.31 -13.28 23.16
CA LEU A 220 15.74 -14.54 22.57
C LEU A 220 16.89 -14.35 21.58
N SER A 221 16.87 -13.29 20.76
CA SER A 221 17.94 -13.02 19.79
C SER A 221 19.27 -12.73 20.46
N LEU A 222 19.26 -12.00 21.62
CA LEU A 222 20.48 -11.68 22.37
C LEU A 222 21.14 -12.91 22.99
N ILE A 223 20.39 -13.98 23.24
CA ILE A 223 20.94 -15.26 23.75
C ILE A 223 21.74 -15.98 22.65
N HIS A 224 21.41 -15.74 21.37
CA HIS A 224 21.99 -16.43 20.21
C HIS A 224 22.95 -15.58 19.36
N ILE A 225 23.11 -14.29 19.69
CA ILE A 225 24.10 -13.41 19.08
C ILE A 225 25.42 -13.52 19.81
#